data_4b50afcc94ca865f88cdaba6f7a88a5d
#
_entry.id   4b50afcc94ca865f88cdaba6f7a88a5d
#
_cell.length_a   1.000
_cell.length_b   1.000
_cell.length_c   1.000
_cell.angle_alpha   90.00
_cell.angle_beta   90.00
_cell.angle_gamma   90.00
#
_symmetry.space_group_name_H-M   'P 1'
#
loop_
_entity.id
_entity.type
_entity.pdbx_description
1 polymer ?
#
loop_
_entity_poly.entity_id
_entity_poly.type
_entity_poly.pdbx_seq_one_letter_code
_entity_poly.pdbx_strand_id
1 'polypeptide(L)'
;MSLPADTIAAISTPPGPGAIGILRLSGPRAIEVSQASFRPLNKVPLSQHRPHELVYGDLLDRDGQPIDRVLCTFSRGPVSYTGEDTAEFQCHGSPMVLSLGLEALFSRGARQARAGEFTRRAFLNGKLDLAQAEAVGDLLEARSREGARHAAGQLTGALSRRIAGVYSALVDIMAHFHAVLDYPDEDIDPFRMEELSGQLSRQEDALRALAGSYRRGQYIRDGVPCAIVGRPNAGKSSLLNALVGFDRAIVTNIPGTTRDTVEERAELGGVTLRLIDTAGLRDSDDPIEQLGVERSRAAMDEAALVLLVVDGTEKPTQEDADLARTIAEAGKPFILVRSKRDLAGEHADELEALSQGAPTVSLSARTGEGLEELGQAVAALFPQGSEDKAGELITNARQAEAAGRALNCVVRANQALSDGVTPDALLTDVEEALEALGELTGQSVREDVTDRIFSKFCVGK
;
A
#
# COMPACT_ATOMS: atom_id res chain seq x y z
N MET A 1 4.45 10.00 23.99
CA MET A 1 3.19 10.64 23.50
C MET A 1 2.09 10.46 24.53
N SER A 2 1.39 11.53 24.95
CA SER A 2 0.27 11.42 25.88
C SER A 2 -1.01 11.05 25.12
N LEU A 3 -1.78 10.10 25.68
CA LEU A 3 -3.08 9.74 25.15
C LEU A 3 -4.08 10.90 25.31
N PRO A 4 -4.87 11.24 24.28
CA PRO A 4 -5.93 12.25 24.41
C PRO A 4 -6.99 11.77 25.42
N ALA A 5 -7.36 12.63 26.38
CA ALA A 5 -8.37 12.32 27.39
C ALA A 5 -9.82 12.61 26.91
N ASP A 6 -10.02 12.83 25.62
CA ASP A 6 -11.28 13.24 25.02
C ASP A 6 -11.96 12.11 24.21
N THR A 7 -13.25 12.27 23.98
CA THR A 7 -14.05 11.36 23.15
C THR A 7 -14.26 11.94 21.77
N ILE A 8 -13.96 11.17 20.75
CA ILE A 8 -14.12 11.53 19.35
C ILE A 8 -15.29 10.79 18.70
N ALA A 9 -15.88 11.43 17.68
CA ALA A 9 -16.88 10.80 16.84
C ALA A 9 -16.69 11.19 15.37
N ALA A 10 -17.07 10.29 14.46
CA ALA A 10 -17.07 10.54 13.02
C ALA A 10 -18.06 9.61 12.29
N ILE A 11 -18.40 9.99 11.05
CA ILE A 11 -19.00 9.09 10.07
C ILE A 11 -17.87 8.21 9.51
N SER A 12 -18.01 6.87 9.61
CA SER A 12 -16.98 5.89 9.22
C SER A 12 -17.30 5.18 7.91
N THR A 13 -18.36 5.55 7.22
CA THR A 13 -18.71 5.05 5.88
C THR A 13 -18.43 6.12 4.82
N PRO A 14 -18.24 5.74 3.54
CA PRO A 14 -18.04 6.69 2.47
C PRO A 14 -19.16 7.75 2.39
N PRO A 15 -18.85 8.97 1.92
CA PRO A 15 -19.86 10.00 1.73
C PRO A 15 -20.84 9.64 0.62
N GLY A 16 -22.11 9.99 0.79
CA GLY A 16 -23.19 9.77 -0.18
C GLY A 16 -24.30 8.86 0.35
N PRO A 17 -25.43 8.77 -0.37
CA PRO A 17 -26.53 7.88 0.01
C PRO A 17 -26.12 6.41 -0.15
N GLY A 18 -26.46 5.58 0.84
CA GLY A 18 -26.20 4.17 0.88
C GLY A 18 -27.23 3.41 1.70
N ALA A 19 -27.17 2.09 1.72
CA ALA A 19 -28.07 1.28 2.54
C ALA A 19 -27.76 1.44 4.04
N ILE A 20 -26.48 1.50 4.39
CA ILE A 20 -26.00 1.62 5.78
C ILE A 20 -24.99 2.75 5.87
N GLY A 21 -25.10 3.54 6.96
CA GLY A 21 -24.11 4.52 7.39
C GLY A 21 -23.72 4.26 8.84
N ILE A 22 -22.44 4.44 9.16
CA ILE A 22 -21.91 4.16 10.50
C ILE A 22 -21.39 5.44 11.15
N LEU A 23 -21.91 5.74 12.36
CA LEU A 23 -21.32 6.70 13.27
C LEU A 23 -20.46 5.94 14.28
N ARG A 24 -19.21 6.35 14.43
CA ARG A 24 -18.23 5.71 15.32
C ARG A 24 -17.75 6.69 16.37
N LEU A 25 -17.60 6.19 17.61
CA LEU A 25 -17.02 6.91 18.74
C LEU A 25 -15.84 6.15 19.33
N SER A 26 -14.87 6.88 19.89
CA SER A 26 -13.78 6.31 20.70
C SER A 26 -13.38 7.30 21.79
N GLY A 27 -13.05 6.80 22.97
CA GLY A 27 -12.58 7.59 24.10
C GLY A 27 -13.29 7.26 25.41
N PRO A 28 -12.87 7.92 26.53
CA PRO A 28 -13.30 7.53 27.88
C PRO A 28 -14.81 7.69 28.13
N ARG A 29 -15.50 8.54 27.37
CA ARG A 29 -16.94 8.75 27.48
C ARG A 29 -17.75 8.18 26.30
N ALA A 30 -17.16 7.34 25.46
CA ALA A 30 -17.82 6.84 24.25
C ALA A 30 -19.15 6.10 24.57
N ILE A 31 -19.17 5.27 25.62
CA ILE A 31 -20.38 4.53 26.03
C ILE A 31 -21.41 5.48 26.65
N GLU A 32 -20.99 6.42 27.48
CA GLU A 32 -21.87 7.42 28.11
C GLU A 32 -22.57 8.30 27.04
N VAL A 33 -21.79 8.87 26.11
CA VAL A 33 -22.29 9.72 25.02
C VAL A 33 -23.26 8.92 24.13
N SER A 34 -22.90 7.67 23.80
CA SER A 34 -23.75 6.79 22.99
C SER A 34 -25.06 6.45 23.72
N GLN A 35 -25.02 6.12 25.00
CA GLN A 35 -26.23 5.82 25.79
C GLN A 35 -27.14 7.03 25.87
N ALA A 36 -26.61 8.25 26.01
CA ALA A 36 -27.40 9.46 26.02
C ALA A 36 -28.05 9.78 24.66
N SER A 37 -27.49 9.27 23.56
CA SER A 37 -27.96 9.46 22.17
C SER A 37 -28.84 8.32 21.66
N PHE A 38 -29.11 7.31 22.49
CA PHE A 38 -29.76 6.07 22.08
C PHE A 38 -30.84 5.64 23.04
N ARG A 39 -31.98 5.23 22.50
CA ARG A 39 -33.09 4.67 23.28
C ARG A 39 -33.38 3.25 22.83
N PRO A 40 -32.86 2.22 23.56
CA PRO A 40 -33.14 0.81 23.27
C PRO A 40 -34.64 0.50 23.32
N LEU A 41 -35.14 -0.28 22.38
CA LEU A 41 -36.55 -0.71 22.37
C LEU A 41 -36.92 -1.61 23.53
N ASN A 42 -35.97 -2.43 23.99
CA ASN A 42 -36.14 -3.31 25.16
C ASN A 42 -36.07 -2.56 26.50
N LYS A 43 -35.84 -1.23 26.48
CA LYS A 43 -35.73 -0.36 27.65
C LYS A 43 -34.56 -0.68 28.60
N VAL A 44 -33.67 -1.58 28.25
CA VAL A 44 -32.44 -1.86 28.99
C VAL A 44 -31.38 -0.84 28.58
N PRO A 45 -30.73 -0.12 29.50
CA PRO A 45 -29.68 0.84 29.17
C PRO A 45 -28.53 0.18 28.36
N LEU A 46 -27.96 0.89 27.38
CA LEU A 46 -26.90 0.36 26.50
C LEU A 46 -25.74 -0.23 27.32
N SER A 47 -25.32 0.44 28.39
CA SER A 47 -24.21 0.03 29.25
C SER A 47 -24.44 -1.27 30.04
N GLN A 48 -25.67 -1.76 30.12
CA GLN A 48 -26.05 -3.03 30.77
C GLN A 48 -26.11 -4.20 29.80
N HIS A 49 -26.01 -3.95 28.49
CA HIS A 49 -25.82 -5.00 27.48
C HIS A 49 -24.40 -5.55 27.51
N ARG A 50 -24.18 -6.68 26.83
CA ARG A 50 -22.85 -7.24 26.67
C ARG A 50 -22.06 -6.42 25.66
N PRO A 51 -20.75 -6.19 25.88
CA PRO A 51 -19.89 -5.64 24.84
C PRO A 51 -20.00 -6.48 23.55
N HIS A 52 -19.93 -5.83 22.39
CA HIS A 52 -20.06 -6.41 21.04
C HIS A 52 -21.47 -6.96 20.71
N GLU A 53 -22.46 -6.76 21.57
CA GLU A 53 -23.86 -7.07 21.27
C GLU A 53 -24.48 -5.96 20.43
N LEU A 54 -25.27 -6.32 19.42
CA LEU A 54 -26.06 -5.37 18.63
C LEU A 54 -27.40 -5.13 19.29
N VAL A 55 -27.67 -3.91 19.72
CA VAL A 55 -28.88 -3.50 20.41
C VAL A 55 -29.75 -2.66 19.47
N TYR A 56 -31.01 -3.06 19.30
CA TYR A 56 -31.96 -2.36 18.43
C TYR A 56 -32.68 -1.25 19.18
N GLY A 57 -32.73 -0.03 18.59
CA GLY A 57 -33.33 1.14 19.25
C GLY A 57 -33.42 2.36 18.35
N ASP A 58 -33.81 3.47 18.94
CA ASP A 58 -33.91 4.77 18.26
C ASP A 58 -32.66 5.61 18.54
N LEU A 59 -32.04 6.13 17.48
CA LEU A 59 -31.02 7.18 17.54
C LEU A 59 -31.77 8.52 17.77
N LEU A 60 -31.30 9.30 18.73
CA LEU A 60 -31.94 10.53 19.15
C LEU A 60 -31.12 11.75 18.73
N ASP A 61 -31.81 12.83 18.30
CA ASP A 61 -31.20 14.13 18.09
C ASP A 61 -30.79 14.81 19.40
N ARG A 62 -30.28 16.04 19.32
CA ARG A 62 -29.90 16.86 20.50
C ARG A 62 -31.06 17.15 21.43
N ASP A 63 -32.31 17.19 20.91
CA ASP A 63 -33.54 17.52 21.64
C ASP A 63 -34.24 16.24 22.13
N GLY A 64 -33.68 15.06 21.92
CA GLY A 64 -34.20 13.76 22.36
C GLY A 64 -35.27 13.18 21.44
N GLN A 65 -35.47 13.76 20.24
CA GLN A 65 -36.40 13.21 19.25
C GLN A 65 -35.73 12.10 18.40
N PRO A 66 -36.48 11.08 18.01
CA PRO A 66 -35.92 9.99 17.19
C PRO A 66 -35.59 10.49 15.78
N ILE A 67 -34.34 10.27 15.35
CA ILE A 67 -33.82 10.55 14.00
C ILE A 67 -34.01 9.33 13.11
N ASP A 68 -33.64 8.15 13.65
CA ASP A 68 -33.56 6.89 12.89
C ASP A 68 -33.71 5.71 13.84
N ARG A 69 -34.07 4.56 13.26
CA ARG A 69 -34.13 3.27 13.97
C ARG A 69 -32.91 2.43 13.57
N VAL A 70 -32.03 2.22 14.54
CA VAL A 70 -30.65 1.78 14.31
C VAL A 70 -30.28 0.56 15.15
N LEU A 71 -29.17 -0.08 14.77
CA LEU A 71 -28.45 -1.01 15.65
C LEU A 71 -27.27 -0.24 16.28
N CYS A 72 -27.12 -0.37 17.61
CA CYS A 72 -26.01 0.20 18.35
C CYS A 72 -25.21 -0.92 19.02
N THR A 73 -23.90 -0.80 19.00
CA THR A 73 -22.97 -1.68 19.74
C THR A 73 -21.91 -0.87 20.44
N PHE A 74 -21.29 -1.44 21.47
CA PHE A 74 -20.13 -0.84 22.11
C PHE A 74 -19.08 -1.90 22.46
N SER A 75 -17.83 -1.45 22.64
CA SER A 75 -16.72 -2.26 23.14
C SER A 75 -16.02 -1.53 24.27
N ARG A 76 -15.51 -2.28 25.25
CA ARG A 76 -14.71 -1.73 26.34
C ARG A 76 -13.23 -1.92 26.07
N GLY A 77 -12.47 -0.88 26.37
CA GLY A 77 -11.01 -1.00 26.39
C GLY A 77 -10.54 -2.07 27.40
N PRO A 78 -9.42 -2.78 27.13
CA PRO A 78 -8.59 -2.73 25.93
C PRO A 78 -9.06 -3.59 24.75
N VAL A 79 -10.24 -4.24 24.83
CA VAL A 79 -10.77 -5.17 23.81
C VAL A 79 -11.63 -4.37 22.82
N SER A 80 -10.98 -3.47 22.06
CA SER A 80 -11.60 -2.65 21.02
C SER A 80 -10.57 -2.34 19.94
N TYR A 81 -11.00 -1.75 18.84
CA TYR A 81 -10.10 -1.33 17.74
C TYR A 81 -9.05 -0.33 18.20
N THR A 82 -9.45 0.71 18.92
CA THR A 82 -8.55 1.77 19.40
C THR A 82 -7.86 1.44 20.74
N GLY A 83 -8.27 0.37 21.42
CA GLY A 83 -7.85 0.09 22.79
C GLY A 83 -8.59 0.93 23.86
N GLU A 84 -9.44 1.89 23.46
CA GLU A 84 -10.32 2.67 24.31
C GLU A 84 -11.73 2.10 24.34
N ASP A 85 -12.63 2.68 25.13
CA ASP A 85 -14.08 2.44 24.99
C ASP A 85 -14.53 2.96 23.62
N THR A 86 -15.29 2.16 22.88
CA THR A 86 -15.82 2.53 21.56
C THR A 86 -17.32 2.26 21.48
N ALA A 87 -17.99 2.95 20.57
CA ALA A 87 -19.36 2.63 20.20
C ALA A 87 -19.61 2.89 18.72
N GLU A 88 -20.55 2.15 18.13
CA GLU A 88 -20.97 2.30 16.74
C GLU A 88 -22.48 2.25 16.62
N PHE A 89 -23.01 3.16 15.78
CA PHE A 89 -24.39 3.15 15.34
C PHE A 89 -24.46 2.79 13.87
N GLN A 90 -25.18 1.73 13.55
CA GLN A 90 -25.48 1.32 12.19
C GLN A 90 -26.83 1.93 11.80
N CYS A 91 -26.76 3.05 11.08
CA CYS A 91 -27.90 3.86 10.66
C CYS A 91 -28.30 3.55 9.21
N HIS A 92 -29.47 3.99 8.76
CA HIS A 92 -29.73 4.13 7.34
C HIS A 92 -28.74 5.14 6.73
N GLY A 93 -28.17 4.83 5.57
CA GLY A 93 -27.08 5.58 4.93
C GLY A 93 -27.55 6.90 4.28
N SER A 94 -28.39 7.68 4.96
CA SER A 94 -28.77 9.03 4.56
C SER A 94 -27.75 10.04 5.08
N PRO A 95 -27.13 10.86 4.23
CA PRO A 95 -26.20 11.91 4.69
C PRO A 95 -26.82 12.84 5.74
N MET A 96 -28.13 13.13 5.65
CA MET A 96 -28.81 13.96 6.62
C MET A 96 -28.96 13.26 7.97
N VAL A 97 -29.35 11.97 7.99
CA VAL A 97 -29.45 11.17 9.22
C VAL A 97 -28.10 11.09 9.92
N LEU A 98 -27.04 10.84 9.17
CA LEU A 98 -25.68 10.75 9.72
C LEU A 98 -25.19 12.11 10.26
N SER A 99 -25.50 13.21 9.58
CA SER A 99 -25.15 14.55 10.05
C SER A 99 -25.88 14.89 11.36
N LEU A 100 -27.21 14.70 11.43
CA LEU A 100 -28.00 14.93 12.64
C LEU A 100 -27.53 14.04 13.81
N GLY A 101 -27.22 12.77 13.53
CA GLY A 101 -26.68 11.86 14.53
C GLY A 101 -25.32 12.32 15.05
N LEU A 102 -24.44 12.78 14.16
CA LEU A 102 -23.11 13.30 14.55
C LEU A 102 -23.24 14.58 15.39
N GLU A 103 -24.13 15.53 15.02
CA GLU A 103 -24.43 16.71 15.82
C GLU A 103 -24.95 16.35 17.21
N ALA A 104 -25.80 15.34 17.30
CA ALA A 104 -26.30 14.83 18.57
C ALA A 104 -25.17 14.30 19.48
N LEU A 105 -24.23 13.57 18.91
CA LEU A 105 -23.03 13.07 19.63
C LEU A 105 -22.15 14.22 20.12
N PHE A 106 -21.95 15.24 19.29
CA PHE A 106 -21.17 16.44 19.69
C PHE A 106 -21.87 17.23 20.80
N SER A 107 -23.19 17.41 20.75
CA SER A 107 -23.92 18.08 21.82
C SER A 107 -23.81 17.39 23.18
N ARG A 108 -23.45 16.09 23.19
CA ARG A 108 -23.29 15.29 24.41
C ARG A 108 -21.83 15.10 24.83
N GLY A 109 -20.88 15.80 24.16
CA GLY A 109 -19.51 15.94 24.61
C GLY A 109 -18.47 15.10 23.83
N ALA A 110 -18.85 14.54 22.69
CA ALA A 110 -17.86 14.10 21.69
C ALA A 110 -17.38 15.30 20.86
N ARG A 111 -16.18 15.22 20.30
CA ARG A 111 -15.72 16.15 19.25
C ARG A 111 -15.53 15.42 17.92
N GLN A 112 -15.43 16.19 16.84
CA GLN A 112 -15.08 15.66 15.54
C GLN A 112 -13.71 14.99 15.58
N ALA A 113 -13.63 13.76 15.09
CA ALA A 113 -12.36 13.07 14.87
C ALA A 113 -11.58 13.75 13.75
N ARG A 114 -10.25 13.78 13.89
CA ARG A 114 -9.32 14.17 12.82
C ARG A 114 -9.14 13.01 11.83
N ALA A 115 -8.52 13.30 10.68
CA ALA A 115 -8.12 12.28 9.73
C ALA A 115 -7.23 11.23 10.41
N GLY A 116 -7.52 9.93 10.21
CA GLY A 116 -6.76 8.81 10.78
C GLY A 116 -6.75 8.69 12.30
N GLU A 117 -7.57 9.47 13.04
CA GLU A 117 -7.44 9.56 14.51
C GLU A 117 -7.78 8.24 15.23
N PHE A 118 -8.72 7.46 14.75
CA PHE A 118 -9.02 6.14 15.35
C PHE A 118 -7.83 5.19 15.20
N THR A 119 -7.22 5.13 14.02
CA THR A 119 -6.04 4.28 13.78
C THR A 119 -4.82 4.79 14.55
N ARG A 120 -4.66 6.13 14.65
CA ARG A 120 -3.61 6.73 15.48
C ARG A 120 -3.77 6.34 16.96
N ARG A 121 -4.99 6.35 17.51
CA ARG A 121 -5.26 5.89 18.88
C ARG A 121 -4.97 4.39 19.05
N ALA A 122 -5.33 3.58 18.05
CA ALA A 122 -4.97 2.16 18.04
C ALA A 122 -3.44 1.95 18.11
N PHE A 123 -2.67 2.73 17.36
CA PHE A 123 -1.21 2.72 17.42
C PHE A 123 -0.69 3.17 18.78
N LEU A 124 -1.15 4.31 19.31
CA LEU A 124 -0.71 4.84 20.62
C LEU A 124 -1.04 3.90 21.78
N ASN A 125 -2.14 3.14 21.67
CA ASN A 125 -2.55 2.14 22.66
C ASN A 125 -1.91 0.76 22.41
N GLY A 126 -0.95 0.63 21.49
CA GLY A 126 -0.24 -0.62 21.20
C GLY A 126 -1.12 -1.72 20.59
N LYS A 127 -2.27 -1.37 19.98
CA LYS A 127 -3.15 -2.32 19.27
C LYS A 127 -2.61 -2.65 17.89
N LEU A 128 -1.93 -1.68 17.28
CA LEU A 128 -1.25 -1.77 15.99
C LEU A 128 0.16 -1.17 16.16
N ASP A 129 1.14 -1.70 15.48
CA ASP A 129 2.38 -1.01 15.23
C ASP A 129 2.26 -0.08 14.01
N LEU A 130 3.32 0.68 13.70
CA LEU A 130 3.26 1.68 12.62
C LEU A 130 3.11 1.04 11.23
N ALA A 131 3.77 -0.10 10.98
CA ALA A 131 3.63 -0.82 9.72
C ALA A 131 2.20 -1.36 9.53
N GLN A 132 1.59 -1.90 10.60
CA GLN A 132 0.20 -2.32 10.59
C GLN A 132 -0.78 -1.14 10.41
N ALA A 133 -0.49 0.01 11.02
CA ALA A 133 -1.30 1.22 10.86
C ALA A 133 -1.24 1.75 9.42
N GLU A 134 -0.06 1.78 8.79
CA GLU A 134 0.09 2.12 7.36
C GLU A 134 -0.67 1.14 6.46
N ALA A 135 -0.65 -0.16 6.78
CA ALA A 135 -1.36 -1.18 6.04
C ALA A 135 -2.89 -1.01 6.05
N VAL A 136 -3.48 -0.34 7.06
CA VAL A 136 -4.90 0.04 7.04
C VAL A 136 -5.19 0.98 5.87
N GLY A 137 -4.31 1.96 5.62
CA GLY A 137 -4.42 2.87 4.47
C GLY A 137 -4.28 2.12 3.15
N ASP A 138 -3.22 1.32 3.01
CA ASP A 138 -2.97 0.53 1.81
C ASP A 138 -4.13 -0.43 1.49
N LEU A 139 -4.77 -1.03 2.52
CA LEU A 139 -5.93 -1.90 2.33
C LEU A 139 -7.17 -1.14 1.80
N LEU A 140 -7.39 0.08 2.26
CA LEU A 140 -8.51 0.92 1.80
C LEU A 140 -8.29 1.43 0.36
N GLU A 141 -7.04 1.66 -0.02
CA GLU A 141 -6.65 2.14 -1.35
C GLU A 141 -6.40 0.99 -2.34
N ALA A 142 -6.37 -0.25 -1.87
CA ALA A 142 -6.08 -1.42 -2.69
C ALA A 142 -7.05 -1.52 -3.88
N ARG A 143 -6.50 -1.63 -5.09
CA ARG A 143 -7.24 -1.70 -6.37
C ARG A 143 -6.99 -3.00 -7.12
N SER A 144 -6.20 -3.91 -6.54
CA SER A 144 -5.94 -5.24 -7.08
C SER A 144 -6.14 -6.29 -5.98
N ARG A 145 -6.41 -7.52 -6.40
CA ARG A 145 -6.54 -8.67 -5.49
C ARG A 145 -5.25 -8.88 -4.70
N GLU A 146 -4.10 -8.78 -5.37
CA GLU A 146 -2.80 -9.00 -4.75
C GLU A 146 -2.45 -7.85 -3.79
N GLY A 147 -2.72 -6.59 -4.17
CA GLY A 147 -2.56 -5.44 -3.27
C GLY A 147 -3.39 -5.57 -1.99
N ALA A 148 -4.66 -5.94 -2.10
CA ALA A 148 -5.53 -6.17 -0.95
C ALA A 148 -5.01 -7.32 -0.05
N ARG A 149 -4.58 -8.43 -0.66
CA ARG A 149 -4.02 -9.58 0.06
C ARG A 149 -2.72 -9.22 0.79
N HIS A 150 -1.86 -8.45 0.13
CA HIS A 150 -0.60 -7.99 0.70
C HIS A 150 -0.84 -7.05 1.90
N ALA A 151 -1.69 -6.03 1.73
CA ALA A 151 -2.05 -5.10 2.80
C ALA A 151 -2.72 -5.83 3.99
N ALA A 152 -3.60 -6.79 3.74
CA ALA A 152 -4.18 -7.64 4.79
C ALA A 152 -3.11 -8.46 5.53
N GLY A 153 -2.11 -8.99 4.83
CA GLY A 153 -0.96 -9.67 5.41
C GLY A 153 -0.13 -8.76 6.31
N GLN A 154 0.16 -7.54 5.86
CA GLN A 154 0.86 -6.53 6.68
C GLN A 154 0.03 -6.14 7.91
N LEU A 155 -1.27 -5.92 7.76
CA LEU A 155 -2.17 -5.62 8.87
C LEU A 155 -2.18 -6.73 9.94
N THR A 156 -2.04 -7.99 9.53
CA THR A 156 -1.89 -9.12 10.47
C THR A 156 -0.46 -9.26 11.03
N GLY A 157 0.43 -8.32 10.76
CA GLY A 157 1.77 -8.21 11.33
C GLY A 157 2.84 -9.10 10.66
N ALA A 158 2.67 -9.49 9.40
CA ALA A 158 3.67 -10.31 8.71
C ALA A 158 5.02 -9.58 8.58
N LEU A 159 5.01 -8.31 8.15
CA LEU A 159 6.20 -7.46 8.07
C LEU A 159 6.81 -7.22 9.46
N SER A 160 5.96 -6.90 10.44
CA SER A 160 6.40 -6.62 11.82
C SER A 160 7.12 -7.80 12.45
N ARG A 161 6.61 -9.04 12.24
CA ARG A 161 7.30 -10.26 12.71
C ARG A 161 8.66 -10.47 12.05
N ARG A 162 8.77 -10.17 10.76
CA ARG A 162 10.05 -10.26 10.03
C ARG A 162 11.06 -9.27 10.58
N ILE A 163 10.65 -8.02 10.81
CA ILE A 163 11.49 -6.96 11.41
C ILE A 163 11.89 -7.36 12.84
N ALA A 164 10.94 -7.84 13.65
CA ALA A 164 11.20 -8.24 15.03
C ALA A 164 12.22 -9.37 15.13
N GLY A 165 12.28 -10.29 14.17
CA GLY A 165 13.30 -11.33 14.12
C GLY A 165 14.71 -10.78 13.97
N VAL A 166 14.91 -9.81 13.06
CA VAL A 166 16.19 -9.13 12.87
C VAL A 166 16.54 -8.27 14.09
N TYR A 167 15.57 -7.52 14.60
CA TYR A 167 15.73 -6.67 15.77
C TYR A 167 16.19 -7.47 16.99
N SER A 168 15.51 -8.57 17.32
CA SER A 168 15.87 -9.43 18.44
C SER A 168 17.29 -10.00 18.30
N ALA A 169 17.67 -10.45 17.10
CA ALA A 169 19.01 -10.97 16.86
C ALA A 169 20.11 -9.91 17.07
N LEU A 170 19.86 -8.66 16.65
CA LEU A 170 20.80 -7.54 16.89
C LEU A 170 20.85 -7.15 18.37
N VAL A 171 19.72 -7.19 19.09
CA VAL A 171 19.68 -6.97 20.55
C VAL A 171 20.48 -8.05 21.28
N ASP A 172 20.36 -9.31 20.87
CA ASP A 172 21.13 -10.41 21.49
C ASP A 172 22.63 -10.21 21.29
N ILE A 173 23.06 -9.78 20.09
CA ILE A 173 24.45 -9.42 19.80
C ILE A 173 24.91 -8.28 20.73
N MET A 174 24.14 -7.19 20.81
CA MET A 174 24.46 -6.02 21.63
C MET A 174 24.52 -6.38 23.11
N ALA A 175 23.54 -7.14 23.62
CA ALA A 175 23.52 -7.55 25.04
C ALA A 175 24.75 -8.39 25.44
N HIS A 176 25.17 -9.29 24.53
CA HIS A 176 26.37 -10.09 24.79
C HIS A 176 27.63 -9.22 24.80
N PHE A 177 27.76 -8.23 23.88
CA PHE A 177 28.90 -7.28 23.93
C PHE A 177 28.97 -6.51 25.23
N HIS A 178 27.85 -5.96 25.68
CA HIS A 178 27.79 -5.25 26.95
C HIS A 178 28.19 -6.16 28.13
N ALA A 179 27.71 -7.40 28.13
CA ALA A 179 28.07 -8.34 29.18
C ALA A 179 29.60 -8.62 29.24
N VAL A 180 30.23 -8.81 28.07
CA VAL A 180 31.70 -9.04 28.02
C VAL A 180 32.50 -7.78 28.41
N LEU A 181 32.02 -6.58 28.02
CA LEU A 181 32.72 -5.33 28.33
C LEU A 181 32.55 -4.87 29.78
N ASP A 182 31.36 -5.04 30.35
CA ASP A 182 31.04 -4.56 31.71
C ASP A 182 31.51 -5.52 32.81
N TYR A 183 31.67 -6.80 32.49
CA TYR A 183 32.07 -7.84 33.46
C TYR A 183 33.28 -8.66 32.98
N PRO A 184 34.45 -8.01 32.80
CA PRO A 184 35.63 -8.67 32.25
C PRO A 184 36.23 -9.74 33.20
N ASP A 185 35.85 -9.72 34.46
CA ASP A 185 36.31 -10.64 35.51
C ASP A 185 35.35 -11.84 35.71
N GLU A 186 34.22 -11.88 35.02
CA GLU A 186 33.29 -13.02 35.06
C GLU A 186 33.64 -14.02 33.93
N ASP A 187 33.44 -15.32 34.17
CA ASP A 187 33.62 -16.40 33.18
C ASP A 187 32.54 -16.35 32.06
N ILE A 188 32.39 -15.17 31.44
CA ILE A 188 31.53 -15.02 30.24
C ILE A 188 32.38 -15.43 29.05
N ASP A 189 31.90 -16.43 28.27
CA ASP A 189 32.62 -16.89 27.08
C ASP A 189 32.87 -15.72 26.14
N PRO A 190 34.14 -15.37 25.84
CA PRO A 190 34.43 -14.31 24.90
C PRO A 190 33.88 -14.67 23.52
N PHE A 191 33.39 -13.66 22.80
CA PHE A 191 32.94 -13.89 21.43
C PHE A 191 33.96 -14.65 20.61
N ARG A 192 33.51 -15.76 20.03
CA ARG A 192 34.19 -16.32 18.84
C ARG A 192 33.90 -15.39 17.70
N MET A 193 34.90 -14.68 17.19
CA MET A 193 34.76 -13.68 16.11
C MET A 193 34.07 -14.28 14.86
N GLU A 194 34.32 -15.56 14.58
CA GLU A 194 33.67 -16.29 13.48
C GLU A 194 32.15 -16.46 13.71
N GLU A 195 31.72 -16.72 14.93
CA GLU A 195 30.30 -16.90 15.26
C GLU A 195 29.55 -15.59 15.18
N LEU A 196 30.14 -14.51 15.68
CA LEU A 196 29.60 -13.15 15.61
C LEU A 196 29.48 -12.67 14.15
N SER A 197 30.54 -12.85 13.35
CA SER A 197 30.51 -12.55 11.90
C SER A 197 29.42 -13.33 11.20
N GLY A 198 29.25 -14.60 11.53
CA GLY A 198 28.16 -15.42 11.00
C GLY A 198 26.76 -14.94 11.42
N GLN A 199 26.62 -14.39 12.64
CA GLN A 199 25.36 -13.81 13.10
C GLN A 199 25.07 -12.49 12.38
N LEU A 200 26.03 -11.56 12.29
CA LEU A 200 25.88 -10.30 11.58
C LEU A 200 25.60 -10.53 10.07
N SER A 201 26.31 -11.46 9.43
CA SER A 201 26.09 -11.78 8.01
C SER A 201 24.66 -12.27 7.74
N ARG A 202 24.11 -13.10 8.63
CA ARG A 202 22.68 -13.51 8.52
C ARG A 202 21.72 -12.34 8.62
N GLN A 203 21.98 -11.34 9.49
CA GLN A 203 21.15 -10.16 9.60
C GLN A 203 21.34 -9.24 8.40
N GLU A 204 22.54 -9.12 7.87
CA GLU A 204 22.83 -8.41 6.61
C GLU A 204 22.02 -8.98 5.45
N ASP A 205 22.02 -10.31 5.26
CA ASP A 205 21.27 -10.98 4.21
C ASP A 205 19.77 -10.77 4.37
N ALA A 206 19.26 -10.88 5.61
CA ALA A 206 17.84 -10.66 5.89
C ALA A 206 17.42 -9.21 5.60
N LEU A 207 18.24 -8.22 5.98
CA LEU A 207 17.98 -6.80 5.70
C LEU A 207 18.13 -6.46 4.22
N ARG A 208 19.10 -7.05 3.53
CA ARG A 208 19.29 -6.90 2.07
C ARG A 208 18.07 -7.42 1.31
N ALA A 209 17.58 -8.60 1.69
CA ALA A 209 16.36 -9.16 1.11
C ALA A 209 15.12 -8.30 1.43
N LEU A 210 15.05 -7.73 2.65
CA LEU A 210 13.96 -6.86 3.06
C LEU A 210 13.98 -5.53 2.27
N ALA A 211 15.10 -4.81 2.26
CA ALA A 211 15.26 -3.55 1.53
C ALA A 211 15.07 -3.75 0.00
N GLY A 212 15.62 -4.84 -0.55
CA GLY A 212 15.46 -5.20 -1.96
C GLY A 212 14.02 -5.54 -2.36
N SER A 213 13.15 -5.83 -1.41
CA SER A 213 11.73 -6.13 -1.67
C SER A 213 10.89 -4.90 -2.05
N TYR A 214 11.38 -3.68 -1.80
CA TYR A 214 10.60 -2.44 -1.93
C TYR A 214 10.02 -2.24 -3.33
N ARG A 215 10.84 -2.40 -4.38
CA ARG A 215 10.40 -2.18 -5.76
C ARG A 215 9.24 -3.10 -6.14
N ARG A 216 9.31 -4.37 -5.72
CA ARG A 216 8.23 -5.34 -5.95
C ARG A 216 7.00 -5.02 -5.11
N GLY A 217 7.17 -4.68 -3.82
CA GLY A 217 6.07 -4.24 -2.96
C GLY A 217 5.37 -3.00 -3.48
N GLN A 218 6.11 -2.03 -4.02
CA GLN A 218 5.56 -0.85 -4.68
C GLN A 218 4.71 -1.24 -5.91
N TYR A 219 5.18 -2.16 -6.75
CA TYR A 219 4.41 -2.63 -7.90
C TYR A 219 3.12 -3.37 -7.49
N ILE A 220 3.15 -4.12 -6.41
CA ILE A 220 1.95 -4.78 -5.86
C ILE A 220 0.94 -3.74 -5.36
N ARG A 221 1.41 -2.68 -4.68
CA ARG A 221 0.55 -1.62 -4.13
C ARG A 221 0.04 -0.68 -5.21
N ASP A 222 0.94 -0.11 -6.01
CA ASP A 222 0.63 1.00 -6.93
C ASP A 222 0.33 0.53 -8.36
N GLY A 223 0.72 -0.70 -8.70
CA GLY A 223 0.76 -1.22 -10.06
C GLY A 223 2.10 -0.92 -10.74
N VAL A 224 2.42 -1.71 -11.77
CA VAL A 224 3.62 -1.52 -12.60
C VAL A 224 3.39 -0.35 -13.55
N PRO A 225 4.19 0.73 -13.47
CA PRO A 225 4.08 1.84 -14.41
C PRO A 225 4.36 1.36 -15.84
N CYS A 226 3.38 1.50 -16.74
CA CYS A 226 3.41 0.97 -18.09
C CYS A 226 3.13 2.06 -19.12
N ALA A 227 4.05 2.27 -20.06
CA ALA A 227 3.88 3.15 -21.20
C ALA A 227 3.51 2.35 -22.46
N ILE A 228 2.52 2.86 -23.24
CA ILE A 228 2.17 2.32 -24.54
C ILE A 228 2.73 3.28 -25.60
N VAL A 229 3.73 2.81 -26.36
CA VAL A 229 4.42 3.62 -27.38
C VAL A 229 4.34 2.97 -28.75
N GLY A 230 4.55 3.73 -29.80
CA GLY A 230 4.50 3.28 -31.18
C GLY A 230 4.07 4.41 -32.11
N ARG A 231 4.20 4.23 -33.43
CA ARG A 231 3.82 5.21 -34.46
C ARG A 231 2.34 5.60 -34.39
N PRO A 232 1.94 6.74 -34.98
CA PRO A 232 0.53 7.03 -35.26
C PRO A 232 -0.15 5.85 -35.97
N ASN A 233 -1.41 5.57 -35.63
CA ASN A 233 -2.21 4.49 -36.21
C ASN A 233 -1.69 3.04 -36.02
N ALA A 234 -0.64 2.81 -35.27
CA ALA A 234 -0.16 1.46 -34.93
C ALA A 234 -1.14 0.66 -34.04
N GLY A 235 -2.19 1.27 -33.53
CA GLY A 235 -3.22 0.60 -32.71
C GLY A 235 -3.09 0.83 -31.22
N LYS A 236 -2.34 1.83 -30.77
CA LYS A 236 -2.14 2.17 -29.34
C LYS A 236 -3.44 2.42 -28.58
N SER A 237 -4.32 3.29 -29.10
CA SER A 237 -5.61 3.62 -28.49
C SER A 237 -6.56 2.42 -28.46
N SER A 238 -6.50 1.56 -29.49
CA SER A 238 -7.26 0.31 -29.53
C SER A 238 -6.76 -0.67 -28.47
N LEU A 239 -5.44 -0.80 -28.31
CA LEU A 239 -4.84 -1.62 -27.27
C LEU A 239 -5.23 -1.10 -25.88
N LEU A 240 -5.10 0.20 -25.63
CA LEU A 240 -5.52 0.82 -24.36
C LEU A 240 -6.97 0.46 -24.01
N ASN A 241 -7.89 0.66 -24.95
CA ASN A 241 -9.31 0.35 -24.74
C ASN A 241 -9.55 -1.15 -24.51
N ALA A 242 -8.82 -2.03 -25.19
CA ALA A 242 -8.89 -3.47 -24.99
C ALA A 242 -8.38 -3.86 -23.60
N LEU A 243 -7.27 -3.29 -23.14
CA LEU A 243 -6.71 -3.54 -21.81
C LEU A 243 -7.65 -3.10 -20.68
N VAL A 244 -8.21 -1.89 -20.79
CA VAL A 244 -9.15 -1.34 -19.80
C VAL A 244 -10.49 -2.09 -19.82
N GLY A 245 -10.88 -2.69 -20.98
CA GLY A 245 -12.12 -3.45 -21.15
C GLY A 245 -12.01 -4.94 -20.81
N PHE A 246 -10.81 -5.50 -20.81
CA PHE A 246 -10.59 -6.95 -20.75
C PHE A 246 -10.88 -7.54 -19.37
N ASP A 247 -10.55 -6.81 -18.30
CA ASP A 247 -10.87 -7.25 -16.94
C ASP A 247 -11.55 -6.08 -16.18
N ARG A 248 -12.85 -5.94 -16.37
CA ARG A 248 -13.67 -5.10 -15.49
C ARG A 248 -13.79 -5.75 -14.11
N ALA A 249 -12.68 -5.94 -13.43
CA ALA A 249 -12.68 -6.14 -11.99
C ALA A 249 -13.21 -4.85 -11.36
N ILE A 250 -14.48 -4.90 -10.94
CA ILE A 250 -15.21 -4.00 -10.03
C ILE A 250 -14.54 -2.61 -9.87
N VAL A 251 -14.56 -1.81 -10.93
CA VAL A 251 -14.27 -0.38 -10.81
C VAL A 251 -15.52 0.24 -10.18
N THR A 252 -15.55 0.31 -8.87
CA THR A 252 -16.49 1.18 -8.19
C THR A 252 -16.02 2.61 -8.45
N ASN A 253 -16.70 3.28 -9.38
CA ASN A 253 -16.66 4.73 -9.47
C ASN A 253 -17.23 5.28 -8.16
N ILE A 254 -16.38 5.52 -7.17
CA ILE A 254 -16.76 6.24 -5.96
C ILE A 254 -16.66 7.72 -6.31
N PRO A 255 -17.78 8.45 -6.43
CA PRO A 255 -17.74 9.89 -6.68
C PRO A 255 -17.14 10.57 -5.45
N GLY A 256 -16.05 11.32 -5.61
CA GLY A 256 -15.49 12.15 -4.55
C GLY A 256 -13.98 12.06 -4.31
N THR A 257 -13.24 11.21 -5.01
CA THR A 257 -11.77 11.10 -4.88
C THR A 257 -11.01 11.83 -6.00
N THR A 258 -11.67 12.73 -6.76
CA THR A 258 -11.08 13.43 -7.90
C THR A 258 -10.26 14.64 -7.47
N ARG A 259 -9.00 14.44 -7.15
CA ARG A 259 -7.96 15.48 -7.19
C ARG A 259 -6.71 15.08 -7.98
N ASP A 260 -6.59 13.81 -8.37
CA ASP A 260 -5.47 13.34 -9.18
C ASP A 260 -5.92 13.00 -10.60
N THR A 261 -5.03 13.18 -11.58
CA THR A 261 -5.19 12.77 -12.98
C THR A 261 -5.74 11.34 -13.03
N VAL A 262 -6.80 11.13 -13.82
CA VAL A 262 -7.42 9.80 -13.99
C VAL A 262 -6.40 8.87 -14.61
N GLU A 263 -5.62 8.18 -13.79
CA GLU A 263 -4.72 7.12 -14.23
C GLU A 263 -5.54 5.86 -14.52
N GLU A 264 -5.39 5.32 -15.71
CA GLU A 264 -6.03 4.07 -16.09
C GLU A 264 -5.19 2.88 -15.62
N ARG A 265 -5.88 1.81 -15.23
CA ARG A 265 -5.25 0.57 -14.78
C ARG A 265 -5.84 -0.61 -15.54
N ALA A 266 -4.99 -1.61 -15.77
CA ALA A 266 -5.38 -2.88 -16.38
C ALA A 266 -4.74 -4.04 -15.61
N GLU A 267 -5.44 -5.17 -15.49
CA GLU A 267 -4.88 -6.40 -14.90
C GLU A 267 -4.54 -7.37 -16.02
N LEU A 268 -3.28 -7.78 -16.11
CA LEU A 268 -2.77 -8.72 -17.11
C LEU A 268 -1.91 -9.79 -16.46
N GLY A 269 -2.30 -11.05 -16.62
CA GLY A 269 -1.55 -12.18 -16.04
C GLY A 269 -1.40 -12.11 -14.52
N GLY A 270 -2.37 -11.48 -13.82
CA GLY A 270 -2.32 -11.24 -12.38
C GLY A 270 -1.48 -10.02 -11.96
N VAL A 271 -0.85 -9.31 -12.91
CA VAL A 271 -0.08 -8.09 -12.66
C VAL A 271 -0.94 -6.88 -12.95
N THR A 272 -1.06 -5.97 -11.99
CA THR A 272 -1.72 -4.68 -12.20
C THR A 272 -0.78 -3.73 -12.92
N LEU A 273 -1.16 -3.25 -14.10
CA LEU A 273 -0.47 -2.20 -14.85
C LEU A 273 -1.10 -0.84 -14.54
N ARG A 274 -0.28 0.16 -14.26
CA ARG A 274 -0.65 1.57 -14.17
C ARG A 274 -0.26 2.23 -15.49
N LEU A 275 -1.25 2.54 -16.33
CA LEU A 275 -1.03 3.08 -17.67
C LEU A 275 -0.70 4.57 -17.59
N ILE A 276 0.46 4.95 -18.13
CA ILE A 276 0.98 6.31 -18.08
C ILE A 276 0.60 7.06 -19.37
N ASP A 277 0.27 8.36 -19.25
CA ASP A 277 -0.04 9.28 -20.36
C ASP A 277 -1.18 8.82 -21.28
N THR A 278 -2.26 8.31 -20.68
CA THR A 278 -3.45 7.86 -21.44
C THR A 278 -4.21 8.99 -22.14
N ALA A 279 -4.05 10.23 -21.69
CA ALA A 279 -4.70 11.41 -22.31
C ALA A 279 -4.25 11.63 -23.75
N GLY A 280 -2.95 11.49 -24.03
CA GLY A 280 -2.41 11.59 -25.41
C GLY A 280 -2.85 10.43 -26.33
N LEU A 281 -3.38 9.35 -25.79
CA LEU A 281 -3.87 8.20 -26.55
C LEU A 281 -5.37 8.29 -26.89
N ARG A 282 -6.14 9.12 -26.16
CA ARG A 282 -7.59 9.31 -26.38
C ARG A 282 -7.91 10.40 -27.41
N ASP A 283 -7.07 11.44 -27.51
CA ASP A 283 -7.28 12.63 -28.36
C ASP A 283 -6.60 12.47 -29.73
N SER A 284 -6.66 11.30 -30.36
CA SER A 284 -5.94 10.93 -31.59
C SER A 284 -6.38 11.69 -32.87
N ASP A 285 -7.25 12.68 -32.77
CA ASP A 285 -7.72 13.48 -33.93
C ASP A 285 -7.05 14.87 -34.06
N ASP A 286 -6.02 15.18 -33.27
CA ASP A 286 -5.39 16.52 -33.26
C ASP A 286 -3.99 16.53 -33.94
N PRO A 287 -3.71 17.45 -34.90
CA PRO A 287 -2.53 17.44 -35.75
C PRO A 287 -1.22 17.98 -35.12
N ILE A 288 -1.07 17.94 -33.79
CA ILE A 288 0.16 18.44 -33.12
C ILE A 288 1.14 17.28 -32.83
N GLU A 289 1.69 16.70 -33.89
CA GLU A 289 2.60 15.54 -33.85
C GLU A 289 3.95 15.80 -33.14
N GLN A 290 4.45 17.02 -33.06
CA GLN A 290 5.75 17.31 -32.40
C GLN A 290 5.72 17.22 -30.87
N LEU A 291 4.57 17.42 -30.24
CA LEU A 291 4.38 17.22 -28.80
C LEU A 291 4.31 15.73 -28.40
N GLY A 292 4.01 14.84 -29.35
CA GLY A 292 3.90 13.40 -29.11
C GLY A 292 5.23 12.71 -28.80
N VAL A 293 6.35 13.15 -29.39
CA VAL A 293 7.67 12.53 -29.20
C VAL A 293 8.24 12.86 -27.82
N GLU A 294 8.11 14.11 -27.37
CA GLU A 294 8.57 14.52 -26.02
C GLU A 294 7.74 13.86 -24.92
N ARG A 295 6.42 13.75 -25.09
CA ARG A 295 5.53 13.05 -24.17
C ARG A 295 5.83 11.55 -24.11
N SER A 296 6.04 10.92 -25.25
CA SER A 296 6.42 9.51 -25.32
C SER A 296 7.75 9.24 -24.60
N ARG A 297 8.72 10.14 -24.68
CA ARG A 297 9.97 10.06 -23.93
C ARG A 297 9.75 10.19 -22.43
N ALA A 298 9.00 11.18 -21.99
CA ALA A 298 8.69 11.37 -20.57
C ALA A 298 7.94 10.15 -20.00
N ALA A 299 6.97 9.63 -20.73
CA ALA A 299 6.25 8.39 -20.35
C ALA A 299 7.20 7.18 -20.28
N MET A 300 8.12 7.04 -21.24
CA MET A 300 9.13 5.98 -21.21
C MET A 300 10.07 6.14 -20.00
N ASP A 301 10.47 7.36 -19.62
CA ASP A 301 11.36 7.59 -18.49
C ASP A 301 10.72 7.16 -17.16
N GLU A 302 9.43 7.41 -16.97
CA GLU A 302 8.68 7.00 -15.79
C GLU A 302 8.34 5.50 -15.79
N ALA A 303 8.18 4.87 -16.96
CA ALA A 303 7.74 3.51 -17.10
C ALA A 303 8.73 2.49 -16.53
N ALA A 304 8.19 1.44 -15.91
CA ALA A 304 8.91 0.21 -15.56
C ALA A 304 8.72 -0.89 -16.61
N LEU A 305 7.69 -0.76 -17.47
CA LEU A 305 7.39 -1.61 -18.61
C LEU A 305 7.01 -0.74 -19.80
N VAL A 306 7.49 -1.08 -20.98
CA VAL A 306 7.06 -0.43 -22.24
C VAL A 306 6.36 -1.47 -23.12
N LEU A 307 5.16 -1.15 -23.60
CA LEU A 307 4.49 -1.90 -24.67
C LEU A 307 4.77 -1.16 -25.99
N LEU A 308 5.70 -1.68 -26.79
CA LEU A 308 5.99 -1.14 -28.12
C LEU A 308 5.00 -1.72 -29.11
N VAL A 309 4.06 -0.89 -29.57
CA VAL A 309 3.00 -1.31 -30.50
C VAL A 309 3.41 -1.01 -31.94
N VAL A 310 3.43 -2.06 -32.75
CA VAL A 310 3.70 -1.97 -34.19
C VAL A 310 2.51 -2.53 -34.99
N ASP A 311 2.26 -1.97 -36.16
CA ASP A 311 1.20 -2.45 -37.05
C ASP A 311 1.58 -3.79 -37.67
N GLY A 312 0.87 -4.87 -37.34
CA GLY A 312 1.13 -6.22 -37.85
C GLY A 312 0.81 -6.40 -39.35
N THR A 313 0.14 -5.41 -40.00
CA THR A 313 -0.24 -5.47 -41.42
C THR A 313 0.78 -4.83 -42.36
N GLU A 314 1.76 -4.09 -41.81
CA GLU A 314 2.75 -3.34 -42.56
C GLU A 314 4.18 -3.81 -42.28
N LYS A 315 5.10 -3.50 -43.18
CA LYS A 315 6.54 -3.66 -42.92
C LYS A 315 7.00 -2.71 -41.83
N PRO A 316 7.99 -3.14 -40.97
CA PRO A 316 8.57 -2.22 -40.01
C PRO A 316 9.21 -1.01 -40.72
N THR A 317 9.03 0.15 -40.13
CA THR A 317 9.64 1.39 -40.63
C THR A 317 10.90 1.73 -39.86
N GLN A 318 11.67 2.71 -40.36
CA GLN A 318 12.84 3.24 -39.64
C GLN A 318 12.45 3.80 -38.26
N GLU A 319 11.27 4.43 -38.16
CA GLU A 319 10.76 4.98 -36.91
C GLU A 319 10.46 3.88 -35.85
N ASP A 320 9.92 2.75 -36.26
CA ASP A 320 9.72 1.59 -35.39
C ASP A 320 11.06 1.04 -34.87
N ALA A 321 12.06 0.97 -35.74
CA ALA A 321 13.41 0.54 -35.38
C ALA A 321 14.12 1.51 -34.43
N ASP A 322 13.97 2.81 -34.64
CA ASP A 322 14.55 3.84 -33.79
C ASP A 322 13.89 3.87 -32.41
N LEU A 323 12.56 3.66 -32.31
CA LEU A 323 11.84 3.51 -31.03
C LEU A 323 12.32 2.26 -30.29
N ALA A 324 12.40 1.11 -30.95
CA ALA A 324 12.86 -0.14 -30.33
C ALA A 324 14.30 0.04 -29.78
N ARG A 325 15.19 0.68 -30.56
CA ARG A 325 16.56 0.96 -30.13
C ARG A 325 16.60 1.88 -28.92
N THR A 326 15.83 2.97 -28.94
CA THR A 326 15.76 3.93 -27.83
C THR A 326 15.32 3.26 -26.53
N ILE A 327 14.31 2.37 -26.57
CA ILE A 327 13.84 1.64 -25.41
C ILE A 327 14.93 0.68 -24.87
N ALA A 328 15.59 -0.04 -25.75
CA ALA A 328 16.66 -0.97 -25.40
C ALA A 328 17.89 -0.25 -24.81
N GLU A 329 18.31 0.89 -25.40
CA GLU A 329 19.41 1.73 -24.89
C GLU A 329 19.08 2.31 -23.50
N ALA A 330 17.80 2.59 -23.21
CA ALA A 330 17.35 3.02 -21.89
C ALA A 330 17.36 1.86 -20.86
N GLY A 331 17.63 0.62 -21.26
CA GLY A 331 17.66 -0.58 -20.40
C GLY A 331 16.30 -0.90 -19.80
N LYS A 332 15.21 -0.49 -20.42
CA LYS A 332 13.85 -0.70 -19.93
C LYS A 332 13.32 -2.06 -20.44
N PRO A 333 12.69 -2.87 -19.58
CA PRO A 333 11.93 -4.02 -20.03
C PRO A 333 10.84 -3.58 -21.02
N PHE A 334 10.71 -4.27 -22.15
CA PHE A 334 9.63 -3.99 -23.08
C PHE A 334 9.07 -5.28 -23.69
N ILE A 335 7.85 -5.20 -24.19
CA ILE A 335 7.17 -6.24 -24.97
C ILE A 335 6.84 -5.64 -26.34
N LEU A 336 7.23 -6.32 -27.42
CA LEU A 336 6.84 -5.95 -28.76
C LEU A 336 5.42 -6.48 -29.02
N VAL A 337 4.47 -5.58 -29.22
CA VAL A 337 3.07 -5.91 -29.51
C VAL A 337 2.77 -5.71 -30.98
N ARG A 338 2.64 -6.79 -31.74
CA ARG A 338 2.17 -6.76 -33.13
C ARG A 338 0.65 -6.66 -33.14
N SER A 339 0.15 -5.47 -33.43
CA SER A 339 -1.30 -5.19 -33.45
C SER A 339 -1.98 -5.73 -34.71
N LYS A 340 -3.33 -5.66 -34.74
CA LYS A 340 -4.18 -6.01 -35.89
C LYS A 340 -3.98 -7.46 -36.39
N ARG A 341 -3.77 -8.40 -35.46
CA ARG A 341 -3.58 -9.84 -35.78
C ARG A 341 -4.69 -10.40 -36.67
N ASP A 342 -5.92 -9.91 -36.54
CA ASP A 342 -7.06 -10.28 -37.33
C ASP A 342 -6.97 -9.86 -38.84
N LEU A 343 -6.04 -8.95 -39.15
CA LEU A 343 -5.75 -8.46 -40.49
C LEU A 343 -4.30 -8.79 -40.92
N ALA A 344 -3.55 -9.52 -40.11
CA ALA A 344 -2.10 -9.68 -40.22
C ALA A 344 -1.64 -10.17 -41.61
N GLY A 345 -0.60 -9.50 -42.10
CA GLY A 345 0.09 -9.78 -43.36
C GLY A 345 1.33 -10.68 -43.21
N GLU A 346 2.14 -10.76 -44.25
CA GLU A 346 3.29 -11.66 -44.41
C GLU A 346 4.60 -11.20 -43.74
N HIS A 347 4.58 -10.15 -42.85
CA HIS A 347 5.78 -9.47 -42.34
C HIS A 347 6.21 -9.89 -40.92
N ALA A 348 5.80 -11.07 -40.47
CA ALA A 348 6.02 -11.51 -39.10
C ALA A 348 7.52 -11.55 -38.70
N ASP A 349 8.38 -12.08 -39.57
CA ASP A 349 9.82 -12.22 -39.31
C ASP A 349 10.56 -10.87 -39.31
N GLU A 350 10.16 -9.95 -40.20
CA GLU A 350 10.75 -8.60 -40.28
C GLU A 350 10.40 -7.79 -39.00
N LEU A 351 9.17 -7.93 -38.49
CA LEU A 351 8.71 -7.28 -37.28
C LEU A 351 9.36 -7.91 -36.02
N GLU A 352 9.61 -9.23 -36.04
CA GLU A 352 10.30 -9.92 -34.94
C GLU A 352 11.71 -9.37 -34.70
N ALA A 353 12.41 -8.97 -35.76
CA ALA A 353 13.72 -8.37 -35.67
C ALA A 353 13.78 -7.07 -34.85
N LEU A 354 12.63 -6.39 -34.67
CA LEU A 354 12.52 -5.20 -33.81
C LEU A 354 12.57 -5.54 -32.33
N SER A 355 12.31 -6.77 -31.93
CA SER A 355 12.23 -7.19 -30.53
C SER A 355 13.56 -7.09 -29.80
N GLN A 356 14.68 -7.17 -30.51
CA GLN A 356 16.03 -7.22 -29.92
C GLN A 356 16.15 -8.26 -28.78
N GLY A 357 15.39 -9.36 -28.88
CA GLY A 357 15.34 -10.42 -27.87
C GLY A 357 14.27 -10.22 -26.78
N ALA A 358 13.50 -9.14 -26.83
CA ALA A 358 12.35 -8.95 -25.95
C ALA A 358 11.17 -9.86 -26.34
N PRO A 359 10.26 -10.21 -25.42
CA PRO A 359 9.06 -10.97 -25.74
C PRO A 359 8.23 -10.27 -26.85
N THR A 360 7.74 -11.08 -27.79
CA THR A 360 6.88 -10.61 -28.87
C THR A 360 5.50 -11.24 -28.78
N VAL A 361 4.44 -10.44 -28.86
CA VAL A 361 3.05 -10.89 -28.79
C VAL A 361 2.27 -10.34 -29.98
N SER A 362 1.55 -11.22 -30.70
CA SER A 362 0.60 -10.81 -31.75
C SER A 362 -0.79 -10.68 -31.15
N LEU A 363 -1.43 -9.51 -31.34
CA LEU A 363 -2.67 -9.15 -30.66
C LEU A 363 -3.68 -8.51 -31.62
N SER A 364 -4.95 -8.86 -31.48
CA SER A 364 -6.08 -8.11 -32.03
C SER A 364 -6.88 -7.45 -30.91
N ALA A 365 -6.77 -6.14 -30.78
CA ALA A 365 -7.56 -5.38 -29.82
C ALA A 365 -9.08 -5.45 -30.09
N ARG A 366 -9.49 -5.79 -31.33
CA ARG A 366 -10.88 -5.92 -31.73
C ARG A 366 -11.51 -7.23 -31.27
N THR A 367 -10.77 -8.34 -31.37
CA THR A 367 -11.27 -9.69 -31.03
C THR A 367 -10.87 -10.13 -29.64
N GLY A 368 -9.88 -9.48 -29.01
CA GLY A 368 -9.28 -9.89 -27.74
C GLY A 368 -8.22 -10.99 -27.86
N GLU A 369 -7.99 -11.50 -29.09
CA GLU A 369 -7.01 -12.54 -29.35
C GLU A 369 -5.59 -12.04 -29.06
N GLY A 370 -4.79 -12.79 -28.31
CA GLY A 370 -3.44 -12.42 -27.90
C GLY A 370 -3.34 -11.67 -26.56
N LEU A 371 -4.45 -11.31 -25.91
CA LEU A 371 -4.42 -10.64 -24.61
C LEU A 371 -3.92 -11.57 -23.49
N GLU A 372 -4.27 -12.84 -23.55
CA GLU A 372 -3.79 -13.84 -22.58
C GLU A 372 -2.28 -14.06 -22.72
N GLU A 373 -1.77 -14.17 -23.94
CA GLU A 373 -0.34 -14.28 -24.23
C GLU A 373 0.42 -13.02 -23.78
N LEU A 374 -0.17 -11.83 -23.95
CA LEU A 374 0.39 -10.59 -23.42
C LEU A 374 0.45 -10.64 -21.88
N GLY A 375 -0.60 -11.15 -21.23
CA GLY A 375 -0.65 -11.37 -19.80
C GLY A 375 0.47 -12.30 -19.32
N GLN A 376 0.71 -13.41 -20.01
CA GLN A 376 1.80 -14.34 -19.69
C GLN A 376 3.19 -13.68 -19.85
N ALA A 377 3.39 -12.88 -20.90
CA ALA A 377 4.64 -12.15 -21.10
C ALA A 377 4.88 -11.10 -20.00
N VAL A 378 3.84 -10.38 -19.56
CA VAL A 378 3.90 -9.44 -18.44
C VAL A 378 4.24 -10.18 -17.14
N ALA A 379 3.55 -11.28 -16.84
CA ALA A 379 3.80 -12.08 -15.63
C ALA A 379 5.22 -12.68 -15.60
N ALA A 380 5.81 -13.02 -16.75
CA ALA A 380 7.18 -13.49 -16.83
C ALA A 380 8.21 -12.40 -16.51
N LEU A 381 7.95 -11.13 -16.91
CA LEU A 381 8.81 -9.99 -16.59
C LEU A 381 8.65 -9.50 -15.15
N PHE A 382 7.45 -9.65 -14.57
CA PHE A 382 7.11 -9.24 -13.21
C PHE A 382 6.56 -10.41 -12.42
N PRO A 383 7.40 -11.43 -12.11
CA PRO A 383 6.93 -12.61 -11.40
C PRO A 383 6.35 -12.24 -10.04
N GLN A 384 5.10 -12.59 -9.83
CA GLN A 384 4.45 -12.56 -8.53
C GLN A 384 5.04 -13.73 -7.73
N GLY A 385 6.06 -13.44 -6.89
CA GLY A 385 6.85 -14.47 -6.23
C GLY A 385 6.00 -15.46 -5.43
N SER A 386 6.04 -16.72 -5.81
CA SER A 386 5.42 -17.84 -5.09
C SER A 386 6.06 -18.09 -3.71
N GLU A 387 7.24 -17.51 -3.45
CA GLU A 387 8.03 -17.70 -2.23
C GLU A 387 7.76 -16.63 -1.17
N ASP A 388 7.24 -15.45 -1.55
CA ASP A 388 6.94 -14.40 -0.59
C ASP A 388 5.59 -14.63 0.06
N LYS A 389 5.59 -14.68 1.37
CA LYS A 389 4.34 -14.68 2.13
C LYS A 389 3.69 -13.29 2.03
N ALA A 390 2.37 -13.30 1.82
CA ALA A 390 1.60 -12.06 1.72
C ALA A 390 1.86 -11.16 2.93
N GLY A 391 2.27 -9.91 2.66
CA GLY A 391 2.52 -8.91 3.69
C GLY A 391 3.94 -8.84 4.24
N GLU A 392 4.91 -9.63 3.74
CA GLU A 392 6.30 -9.57 4.19
C GLU A 392 7.17 -8.55 3.43
N LEU A 393 6.66 -7.95 2.35
CA LEU A 393 7.40 -6.98 1.53
C LEU A 393 7.20 -5.55 2.04
N ILE A 394 8.20 -4.72 1.85
CA ILE A 394 8.10 -3.26 2.05
C ILE A 394 7.33 -2.64 0.89
N THR A 395 6.35 -1.78 1.19
CA THR A 395 5.47 -1.14 0.18
C THR A 395 5.66 0.37 0.06
N ASN A 396 6.26 1.02 1.04
CA ASN A 396 6.40 2.48 1.01
C ASN A 396 7.85 2.96 1.19
N ALA A 397 8.12 4.20 0.72
CA ALA A 397 9.45 4.77 0.70
C ALA A 397 10.05 4.97 2.10
N ARG A 398 9.25 5.33 3.11
CA ARG A 398 9.71 5.49 4.50
C ARG A 398 10.26 4.18 5.04
N GLN A 399 9.52 3.07 4.83
CA GLN A 399 9.97 1.74 5.25
C GLN A 399 11.25 1.33 4.52
N ALA A 400 11.34 1.61 3.20
CA ALA A 400 12.52 1.29 2.40
C ALA A 400 13.76 2.07 2.87
N GLU A 401 13.60 3.35 3.19
CA GLU A 401 14.67 4.19 3.69
C GLU A 401 15.18 3.70 5.06
N ALA A 402 14.28 3.40 5.99
CA ALA A 402 14.64 2.89 7.31
C ALA A 402 15.33 1.51 7.21
N ALA A 403 14.81 0.59 6.40
CA ALA A 403 15.44 -0.70 6.15
C ALA A 403 16.82 -0.57 5.49
N GLY A 404 16.97 0.38 4.55
CA GLY A 404 18.24 0.68 3.91
C GLY A 404 19.28 1.25 4.88
N ARG A 405 18.87 2.14 5.80
CA ARG A 405 19.75 2.63 6.86
C ARG A 405 20.19 1.50 7.80
N ALA A 406 19.25 0.67 8.25
CA ALA A 406 19.58 -0.49 9.08
C ALA A 406 20.56 -1.43 8.39
N LEU A 407 20.34 -1.73 7.09
CA LEU A 407 21.26 -2.54 6.28
C LEU A 407 22.68 -1.94 6.25
N ASN A 408 22.78 -0.65 5.95
CA ASN A 408 24.08 0.04 5.87
C ASN A 408 24.83 0.01 7.21
N CYS A 409 24.12 0.13 8.32
CA CYS A 409 24.72 0.05 9.66
C CYS A 409 25.25 -1.37 9.94
N VAL A 410 24.47 -2.43 9.62
CA VAL A 410 24.92 -3.81 9.82
C VAL A 410 26.09 -4.17 8.89
N VAL A 411 26.10 -3.66 7.64
CA VAL A 411 27.24 -3.80 6.72
C VAL A 411 28.50 -3.15 7.31
N ARG A 412 28.40 -1.93 7.85
CA ARG A 412 29.55 -1.27 8.52
C ARG A 412 30.03 -2.06 9.74
N ALA A 413 29.10 -2.55 10.58
CA ALA A 413 29.43 -3.37 11.72
C ALA A 413 30.17 -4.66 11.33
N ASN A 414 29.71 -5.34 10.26
CA ASN A 414 30.35 -6.55 9.75
C ASN A 414 31.75 -6.27 9.16
N GLN A 415 31.90 -5.15 8.45
CA GLN A 415 33.17 -4.69 7.94
C GLN A 415 34.15 -4.33 9.06
N ALA A 416 33.71 -3.57 10.08
CA ALA A 416 34.51 -3.20 11.24
C ALA A 416 35.03 -4.43 12.00
N LEU A 417 34.16 -5.46 12.10
CA LEU A 417 34.58 -6.74 12.68
C LEU A 417 35.71 -7.41 11.86
N SER A 418 35.58 -7.43 10.54
CA SER A 418 36.56 -8.00 9.62
C SER A 418 37.90 -7.25 9.64
N ASP A 419 37.85 -5.93 9.83
CA ASP A 419 39.01 -5.05 9.90
C ASP A 419 39.68 -5.03 11.27
N GLY A 420 39.15 -5.76 12.27
CA GLY A 420 39.66 -5.82 13.62
C GLY A 420 39.54 -4.51 14.42
N VAL A 421 38.50 -3.70 14.09
CA VAL A 421 38.19 -2.45 14.81
C VAL A 421 37.66 -2.75 16.22
N THR A 422 37.80 -1.78 17.11
CA THR A 422 37.41 -1.93 18.55
C THR A 422 35.90 -2.23 18.69
N PRO A 423 35.49 -3.01 19.69
CA PRO A 423 34.08 -3.38 19.94
C PRO A 423 33.13 -2.19 20.05
N ASP A 424 33.58 -1.04 20.56
CA ASP A 424 32.76 0.16 20.73
C ASP A 424 32.21 0.72 19.40
N ALA A 425 33.02 0.67 18.34
CA ALA A 425 32.59 1.15 17.03
C ALA A 425 31.51 0.23 16.44
N LEU A 426 31.63 -1.08 16.64
CA LEU A 426 30.65 -2.06 16.21
C LEU A 426 29.33 -1.88 16.97
N LEU A 427 29.38 -1.66 18.29
CA LEU A 427 28.19 -1.40 19.10
C LEU A 427 27.40 -0.18 18.58
N THR A 428 28.10 0.93 18.28
CA THR A 428 27.46 2.13 17.73
C THR A 428 26.69 1.84 16.43
N ASP A 429 27.30 1.08 15.50
CA ASP A 429 26.62 0.71 14.26
C ASP A 429 25.41 -0.21 14.51
N VAL A 430 25.48 -1.13 15.47
CA VAL A 430 24.34 -1.99 15.85
C VAL A 430 23.23 -1.18 16.49
N GLU A 431 23.56 -0.21 17.38
CA GLU A 431 22.58 0.70 17.99
C GLU A 431 21.85 1.54 16.93
N GLU A 432 22.58 2.12 15.97
CA GLU A 432 21.98 2.85 14.85
C GLU A 432 21.07 1.96 13.99
N ALA A 433 21.44 0.69 13.78
CA ALA A 433 20.60 -0.27 13.07
C ALA A 433 19.30 -0.58 13.83
N LEU A 434 19.38 -0.76 15.16
CA LEU A 434 18.21 -0.97 16.02
C LEU A 434 17.28 0.25 16.03
N GLU A 435 17.83 1.47 16.08
CA GLU A 435 17.04 2.71 15.99
C GLU A 435 16.28 2.78 14.64
N ALA A 436 16.97 2.52 13.53
CA ALA A 436 16.37 2.51 12.21
C ALA A 436 15.27 1.43 12.07
N LEU A 437 15.46 0.23 12.63
CA LEU A 437 14.44 -0.81 12.68
C LEU A 437 13.26 -0.44 13.59
N GLY A 438 13.52 0.26 14.69
CA GLY A 438 12.50 0.79 15.59
C GLY A 438 11.59 1.81 14.91
N GLU A 439 12.09 2.57 13.91
CA GLU A 439 11.26 3.46 13.10
C GLU A 439 10.25 2.71 12.21
N LEU A 440 10.57 1.50 11.77
CA LEU A 440 9.64 0.69 10.95
C LEU A 440 8.38 0.31 11.73
N THR A 441 8.55 -0.07 12.99
CA THR A 441 7.46 -0.49 13.89
C THR A 441 6.88 0.65 14.71
N GLY A 442 7.55 1.82 14.74
CA GLY A 442 7.10 3.00 15.48
C GLY A 442 7.60 3.09 16.91
N GLN A 443 8.59 2.27 17.31
CA GLN A 443 9.16 2.31 18.67
C GLN A 443 10.00 3.58 18.90
N SER A 444 10.66 4.11 17.86
CA SER A 444 11.55 5.28 17.91
C SER A 444 11.10 6.43 17.00
N VAL A 445 9.81 6.49 16.61
CA VAL A 445 9.31 7.49 15.65
C VAL A 445 8.94 8.81 16.34
N ARG A 446 9.36 9.93 15.73
CA ARG A 446 9.01 11.28 16.15
C ARG A 446 7.52 11.59 15.91
N GLU A 447 6.95 12.46 16.75
CA GLU A 447 5.52 12.80 16.72
C GLU A 447 5.10 13.46 15.40
N ASP A 448 5.95 14.32 14.81
CA ASP A 448 5.69 14.97 13.53
C ASP A 448 5.57 13.99 12.34
N VAL A 449 6.36 12.92 12.36
CA VAL A 449 6.27 11.84 11.34
C VAL A 449 4.96 11.07 11.49
N THR A 450 4.61 10.73 12.72
CA THR A 450 3.34 10.05 13.02
C THR A 450 2.14 10.87 12.57
N ASP A 451 2.12 12.17 12.89
CA ASP A 451 1.05 13.09 12.48
C ASP A 451 0.93 13.18 10.95
N ARG A 452 2.05 13.20 10.23
CA ARG A 452 2.06 13.23 8.77
C ARG A 452 1.52 11.94 8.14
N ILE A 453 1.81 10.77 8.73
CA ILE A 453 1.27 9.49 8.26
C ILE A 453 -0.26 9.49 8.39
N PHE A 454 -0.78 9.79 9.59
CA PHE A 454 -2.21 9.72 9.85
C PHE A 454 -3.02 10.83 9.18
N SER A 455 -2.42 11.99 8.85
CA SER A 455 -3.10 13.06 8.11
C SER A 455 -3.54 12.68 6.70
N LYS A 456 -2.97 11.62 6.12
CA LYS A 456 -3.36 11.10 4.80
C LYS A 456 -4.60 10.20 4.84
N PHE A 457 -5.02 9.75 6.01
CA PHE A 457 -6.17 8.89 6.16
C PHE A 457 -7.49 9.67 6.04
N CYS A 458 -8.57 8.95 5.76
CA CYS A 458 -9.91 9.54 5.81
C CYS A 458 -10.35 9.81 7.25
N VAL A 459 -11.22 10.81 7.46
CA VAL A 459 -11.91 11.02 8.73
C VAL A 459 -12.80 9.82 9.01
N GLY A 460 -12.75 9.28 10.22
CA GLY A 460 -13.51 8.08 10.60
C GLY A 460 -12.70 6.77 10.60
N LYS A 461 -11.39 6.89 10.30
CA LYS A 461 -10.42 5.78 10.36
C LYS A 461 -9.30 6.06 11.37
#